data_df5f28c68fe9e13c8499a95049683299
#
_entry.id   df5f28c68fe9e13c8499a95049683299
#
_cell.length_a   1.000
_cell.length_b   1.000
_cell.length_c   1.000
_cell.angle_alpha   90.00
_cell.angle_beta   90.00
_cell.angle_gamma   90.00
#
_symmetry.space_group_name_H-M   'P 1'
#
loop_
_entity.id
_entity.type
_entity.pdbx_description
1 polymer ?
#
loop_
_entity_poly.entity_id
_entity_poly.type
_entity_poly.pdbx_seq_one_letter_code
_entity_poly.pdbx_strand_id
1 'polypeptide(L)'
;EMCIRDRVAPDPEGNGAIKSMELALADAGLKPEDIDYINPHGTSTGLGDVAESQAIAKIFGDKDQNKNLVVSSTKSMHGHMLGATGAVEGIVCVKAITDGKVPPTINLDNQDEHVANLDYVPHKARDKKVNAALSNSFGFGGHNATLVFKAV
;
A
#
# COMPACT_ATOMS: atom_id res chain seq x y z
N GLU A 1 20.97 -18.32 -3.56
CA GLU A 1 20.09 -17.15 -3.46
C GLU A 1 20.93 -15.92 -3.26
N MET A 2 21.11 -15.20 -4.31
CA MET A 2 21.96 -14.03 -4.31
C MET A 2 21.31 -12.91 -3.50
N CYS A 3 22.10 -12.35 -2.61
CA CYS A 3 21.72 -11.28 -1.72
C CYS A 3 21.06 -10.14 -2.49
N ILE A 4 19.78 -9.99 -2.24
CA ILE A 4 18.95 -8.87 -2.67
C ILE A 4 19.51 -7.51 -2.17
N ARG A 5 20.51 -7.55 -1.30
CA ARG A 5 21.15 -6.38 -0.68
C ARG A 5 21.73 -5.35 -1.66
N ASP A 6 22.10 -5.78 -2.86
CA ASP A 6 22.81 -4.92 -3.82
C ASP A 6 21.92 -4.47 -4.98
N ARG A 7 20.61 -4.76 -4.92
CA ARG A 7 19.67 -4.37 -5.94
C ARG A 7 18.84 -3.16 -5.51
N VAL A 8 18.80 -2.15 -6.37
CA VAL A 8 17.87 -1.02 -6.28
C VAL A 8 16.54 -1.30 -6.97
N ALA A 9 16.47 -2.34 -7.81
CA ALA A 9 15.25 -2.73 -8.49
C ALA A 9 14.41 -3.64 -7.59
N PRO A 10 13.07 -3.45 -7.56
CA PRO A 10 12.15 -4.34 -6.87
C PRO A 10 12.19 -5.75 -7.49
N ASP A 11 11.83 -6.76 -6.69
CA ASP A 11 11.57 -8.10 -7.19
C ASP A 11 10.35 -8.03 -8.13
N PRO A 12 10.46 -8.44 -9.39
CA PRO A 12 9.35 -8.38 -10.34
C PRO A 12 8.10 -9.17 -9.90
N GLU A 13 8.30 -10.22 -9.10
CA GLU A 13 7.21 -11.04 -8.55
C GLU A 13 6.63 -10.48 -7.24
N GLY A 14 7.24 -9.42 -6.68
CA GLY A 14 6.80 -8.78 -5.45
C GLY A 14 6.91 -9.65 -4.19
N ASN A 15 7.73 -10.73 -4.21
CA ASN A 15 7.78 -11.69 -3.10
C ASN A 15 8.16 -11.04 -1.76
N GLY A 16 9.06 -10.04 -1.79
CA GLY A 16 9.44 -9.29 -0.59
C GLY A 16 8.27 -8.47 -0.02
N ALA A 17 7.48 -7.84 -0.88
CA ALA A 17 6.29 -7.09 -0.49
C ALA A 17 5.21 -8.04 0.06
N ILE A 18 4.95 -9.16 -0.62
CA ILE A 18 4.02 -10.20 -0.18
C ILE A 18 4.39 -10.65 1.23
N LYS A 19 5.66 -11.06 1.42
CA LYS A 19 6.12 -11.57 2.71
C LYS A 19 6.00 -10.55 3.83
N SER A 20 6.31 -9.28 3.57
CA SER A 20 6.17 -8.19 4.55
C SER A 20 4.71 -8.01 4.99
N MET A 21 3.78 -7.97 4.03
CA MET A 21 2.35 -7.83 4.31
C MET A 21 1.77 -9.05 5.05
N GLU A 22 2.12 -10.28 4.64
CA GLU A 22 1.70 -11.50 5.33
C GLU A 22 2.15 -11.55 6.78
N LEU A 23 3.41 -11.18 7.06
CA LEU A 23 3.95 -11.14 8.41
C LEU A 23 3.24 -10.08 9.27
N ALA A 24 2.95 -8.90 8.72
CA ALA A 24 2.25 -7.85 9.43
C ALA A 24 0.80 -8.24 9.75
N LEU A 25 0.09 -8.91 8.83
CA LEU A 25 -1.26 -9.45 9.08
C LEU A 25 -1.23 -10.51 10.18
N ALA A 26 -0.27 -11.43 10.13
CA ALA A 26 -0.12 -12.49 11.13
C ALA A 26 0.16 -11.91 12.52
N ASP A 27 1.05 -10.91 12.63
CA ASP A 27 1.37 -10.23 13.89
C ASP A 27 0.16 -9.46 14.45
N ALA A 28 -0.64 -8.82 13.58
CA ALA A 28 -1.86 -8.12 13.95
C ALA A 28 -3.03 -9.05 14.31
N GLY A 29 -2.94 -10.34 14.01
CA GLY A 29 -4.03 -11.30 14.14
C GLY A 29 -5.23 -10.99 13.24
N LEU A 30 -4.95 -10.40 12.07
CA LEU A 30 -5.94 -10.01 11.07
C LEU A 30 -5.82 -10.86 9.80
N LYS A 31 -6.92 -10.92 9.06
CA LYS A 31 -6.98 -11.55 7.74
C LYS A 31 -6.98 -10.48 6.65
N PRO A 32 -6.66 -10.85 5.39
CA PRO A 32 -6.71 -9.90 4.27
C PRO A 32 -8.04 -9.16 4.13
N GLU A 33 -9.17 -9.84 4.36
CA GLU A 33 -10.51 -9.27 4.28
C GLU A 33 -10.83 -8.23 5.36
N ASP A 34 -10.04 -8.15 6.42
CA ASP A 34 -10.21 -7.17 7.51
C ASP A 34 -9.61 -5.81 7.17
N ILE A 35 -8.78 -5.72 6.12
CA ILE A 35 -8.12 -4.48 5.70
C ILE A 35 -9.01 -3.69 4.74
N ASP A 36 -9.36 -2.48 5.13
CA ASP A 36 -10.21 -1.58 4.35
C ASP A 36 -9.41 -0.59 3.49
N TYR A 37 -8.19 -0.23 3.94
CA TYR A 37 -7.36 0.78 3.30
C TYR A 37 -5.87 0.37 3.31
N ILE A 38 -5.21 0.55 2.17
CA ILE A 38 -3.75 0.41 2.05
C ILE A 38 -3.16 1.74 1.55
N ASN A 39 -2.18 2.28 2.31
CA ASN A 39 -1.27 3.31 1.85
C ASN A 39 0.00 2.61 1.35
N PRO A 40 0.16 2.43 0.03
CA PRO A 40 1.28 1.69 -0.54
C PRO A 40 2.57 2.50 -0.47
N HIS A 41 3.69 1.83 -0.70
CA HIS A 41 4.95 2.53 -0.96
C HIS A 41 4.82 3.45 -2.17
N GLY A 42 4.27 2.98 -3.28
CA GLY A 42 3.69 3.73 -4.38
C GLY A 42 4.46 5.00 -4.79
N THR A 43 5.70 4.83 -5.27
CA THR A 43 6.63 5.94 -5.58
C THR A 43 6.50 6.48 -7.00
N SER A 44 5.54 5.99 -7.77
CA SER A 44 5.38 6.30 -9.19
C SER A 44 6.58 5.89 -10.05
N THR A 45 7.13 4.73 -9.74
CA THR A 45 8.16 4.08 -10.56
C THR A 45 7.57 2.87 -11.28
N GLY A 46 7.77 2.75 -12.59
CA GLY A 46 7.08 1.74 -13.41
C GLY A 46 7.21 0.31 -12.88
N LEU A 47 8.41 -0.14 -12.50
CA LEU A 47 8.60 -1.49 -11.96
C LEU A 47 8.09 -1.61 -10.51
N GLY A 48 8.26 -0.57 -9.70
CA GLY A 48 7.88 -0.59 -8.29
C GLY A 48 6.37 -0.68 -8.10
N ASP A 49 5.64 0.19 -8.75
CA ASP A 49 4.19 0.27 -8.61
C ASP A 49 3.50 -0.97 -9.18
N VAL A 50 4.00 -1.51 -10.31
CA VAL A 50 3.48 -2.75 -10.90
C VAL A 50 3.68 -3.92 -9.93
N ALA A 51 4.91 -4.14 -9.44
CA ALA A 51 5.21 -5.25 -8.52
C ALA A 51 4.41 -5.15 -7.21
N GLU A 52 4.29 -3.94 -6.64
CA GLU A 52 3.53 -3.74 -5.40
C GLU A 52 2.04 -3.95 -5.61
N SER A 53 1.45 -3.41 -6.70
CA SER A 53 0.03 -3.57 -6.99
C SER A 53 -0.35 -5.03 -7.21
N GLN A 54 0.49 -5.80 -7.91
CA GLN A 54 0.30 -7.23 -8.12
C GLN A 54 0.42 -8.01 -6.79
N ALA A 55 1.37 -7.64 -5.92
CA ALA A 55 1.50 -8.22 -4.60
C ALA A 55 0.27 -7.96 -3.72
N ILE A 56 -0.27 -6.74 -3.75
CA ILE A 56 -1.51 -6.39 -3.04
C ILE A 56 -2.68 -7.20 -3.58
N ALA A 57 -2.88 -7.26 -4.90
CA ALA A 57 -3.98 -8.02 -5.48
C ALA A 57 -3.90 -9.52 -5.17
N LYS A 58 -2.68 -10.08 -5.09
CA LYS A 58 -2.46 -11.49 -4.78
C LYS A 58 -2.88 -11.85 -3.34
N ILE A 59 -2.70 -10.94 -2.38
CA ILE A 59 -3.03 -11.18 -0.97
C ILE A 59 -4.48 -10.79 -0.67
N PHE A 60 -4.90 -9.61 -1.12
CA PHE A 60 -6.16 -8.99 -0.71
C PHE A 60 -7.29 -9.15 -1.73
N GLY A 61 -6.98 -9.68 -2.92
CA GLY A 61 -7.90 -9.71 -4.05
C GLY A 61 -7.89 -8.40 -4.85
N ASP A 62 -8.31 -8.47 -6.10
CA ASP A 62 -8.52 -7.31 -6.95
C ASP A 62 -9.87 -6.62 -6.64
N LYS A 63 -10.18 -5.55 -7.36
CA LYS A 63 -11.41 -4.76 -7.17
C LYS A 63 -12.71 -5.57 -7.36
N ASP A 64 -12.68 -6.62 -8.18
CA ASP A 64 -13.84 -7.47 -8.43
C ASP A 64 -14.05 -8.49 -7.32
N GLN A 65 -12.97 -8.97 -6.72
CA GLN A 65 -12.94 -9.93 -5.62
C GLN A 65 -13.15 -9.24 -4.25
N ASN A 66 -12.53 -8.08 -4.03
CA ASN A 66 -12.61 -7.32 -2.79
C ASN A 66 -13.02 -5.87 -3.03
N LYS A 67 -14.33 -5.64 -3.12
CA LYS A 67 -14.92 -4.31 -3.36
C LYS A 67 -14.76 -3.34 -2.17
N ASN A 68 -14.37 -3.85 -1.01
CA ASN A 68 -14.20 -3.02 0.18
C ASN A 68 -12.80 -2.42 0.29
N LEU A 69 -11.79 -3.06 -0.31
CA LEU A 69 -10.43 -2.56 -0.26
C LEU A 69 -10.26 -1.33 -1.15
N VAL A 70 -9.60 -0.31 -0.61
CA VAL A 70 -9.11 0.83 -1.39
C VAL A 70 -7.62 1.04 -1.15
N VAL A 71 -6.92 1.51 -2.18
CA VAL A 71 -5.47 1.71 -2.17
C VAL A 71 -5.18 3.12 -2.65
N SER A 72 -4.47 3.93 -1.87
CA SER A 72 -4.07 5.24 -2.37
C SER A 72 -2.71 5.67 -1.86
N SER A 73 -1.82 6.03 -2.79
CA SER A 73 -0.50 6.56 -2.45
C SER A 73 -0.59 8.05 -2.11
N THR A 74 -0.38 8.36 -0.83
CA THR A 74 -0.34 9.74 -0.37
C THR A 74 0.94 10.47 -0.78
N LYS A 75 1.94 9.76 -1.29
CA LYS A 75 3.11 10.37 -1.94
C LYS A 75 2.73 11.24 -3.13
N SER A 76 1.59 10.98 -3.76
CA SER A 76 1.04 11.86 -4.80
C SER A 76 0.79 13.30 -4.31
N MET A 77 0.56 13.49 -3.01
CA MET A 77 0.29 14.78 -2.38
C MET A 77 1.51 15.40 -1.70
N HIS A 78 2.29 14.60 -0.94
CA HIS A 78 3.37 15.13 -0.11
C HIS A 78 4.78 14.79 -0.63
N GLY A 79 4.89 14.03 -1.71
CA GLY A 79 6.17 13.54 -2.23
C GLY A 79 6.80 12.46 -1.36
N HIS A 80 7.99 12.04 -1.74
CA HIS A 80 8.76 11.04 -0.99
C HIS A 80 9.70 11.74 0.01
N MET A 81 9.40 11.65 1.29
CA MET A 81 10.16 12.30 2.38
C MET A 81 11.23 11.38 2.99
N LEU A 82 11.69 10.37 2.25
CA LEU A 82 12.74 9.43 2.67
C LEU A 82 12.42 8.81 4.05
N GLY A 83 13.31 8.96 5.03
CA GLY A 83 13.14 8.37 6.35
C GLY A 83 11.92 8.86 7.15
N ALA A 84 11.36 10.02 6.82
CA ALA A 84 10.16 10.54 7.46
C ALA A 84 8.86 9.98 6.87
N THR A 85 8.91 9.42 5.65
CA THR A 85 7.72 9.01 4.88
C THR A 85 6.85 8.03 5.66
N GLY A 86 7.44 6.96 6.19
CA GLY A 86 6.68 5.91 6.89
C GLY A 86 5.93 6.43 8.12
N ALA A 87 6.50 7.39 8.85
CA ALA A 87 5.82 8.00 10.00
C ALA A 87 4.61 8.83 9.54
N VAL A 88 4.74 9.63 8.49
CA VAL A 88 3.63 10.43 7.94
C VAL A 88 2.54 9.54 7.38
N GLU A 89 2.89 8.51 6.64
CA GLU A 89 1.92 7.54 6.09
C GLU A 89 1.21 6.74 7.18
N GLY A 90 1.90 6.41 8.28
CA GLY A 90 1.28 5.84 9.47
C GLY A 90 0.24 6.78 10.10
N ILE A 91 0.55 8.08 10.22
CA ILE A 91 -0.41 9.09 10.69
C ILE A 91 -1.60 9.17 9.74
N VAL A 92 -1.40 9.10 8.43
CA VAL A 92 -2.48 9.08 7.45
C VAL A 92 -3.40 7.87 7.67
N CYS A 93 -2.85 6.67 7.89
CA CYS A 93 -3.64 5.49 8.20
C CYS A 93 -4.49 5.67 9.46
N VAL A 94 -3.90 6.20 10.54
CA VAL A 94 -4.63 6.53 11.78
C VAL A 94 -5.74 7.53 11.50
N LYS A 95 -5.48 8.59 10.73
CA LYS A 95 -6.47 9.60 10.36
C LYS A 95 -7.58 9.01 9.48
N ALA A 96 -7.27 8.10 8.56
CA ALA A 96 -8.28 7.43 7.75
C ALA A 96 -9.25 6.63 8.63
N ILE A 97 -8.74 5.97 9.69
CA ILE A 97 -9.57 5.25 10.66
C ILE A 97 -10.42 6.21 11.50
N THR A 98 -9.80 7.26 12.08
CA THR A 98 -10.50 8.14 13.02
C THR A 98 -11.52 9.08 12.35
N ASP A 99 -11.20 9.55 11.15
CA ASP A 99 -12.02 10.54 10.44
C ASP A 99 -13.01 9.87 9.46
N GLY A 100 -12.90 8.57 9.23
CA GLY A 100 -13.74 7.85 8.27
C GLY A 100 -13.59 8.38 6.85
N LYS A 101 -12.37 8.77 6.48
CA LYS A 101 -12.07 9.38 5.18
C LYS A 101 -10.75 8.89 4.61
N VAL A 102 -10.78 8.36 3.39
CA VAL A 102 -9.57 7.91 2.68
C VAL A 102 -9.05 9.02 1.79
N PRO A 103 -7.72 9.29 1.84
CA PRO A 103 -7.10 10.28 0.95
C PRO A 103 -7.06 9.76 -0.49
N PRO A 104 -6.97 10.65 -1.49
CA PRO A 104 -6.86 10.25 -2.88
C PRO A 104 -5.44 9.93 -3.30
N THR A 105 -5.30 9.22 -4.43
CA THR A 105 -4.14 9.33 -5.31
C THR A 105 -4.41 10.49 -6.28
N ILE A 106 -3.81 11.65 -6.03
CA ILE A 106 -3.96 12.79 -6.96
C ILE A 106 -3.08 12.59 -8.20
N ASN A 107 -3.38 13.30 -9.29
CA ASN A 107 -2.66 13.22 -10.57
C ASN A 107 -2.73 11.83 -11.25
N LEU A 108 -3.70 11.00 -10.89
CA LEU A 108 -3.94 9.71 -11.54
C LEU A 108 -4.95 9.91 -12.68
N ASP A 109 -4.49 10.49 -13.80
CA ASP A 109 -5.32 10.74 -14.97
C ASP A 109 -5.40 9.52 -15.88
N ASN A 110 -4.29 8.79 -15.99
CA ASN A 110 -4.20 7.58 -16.80
C ASN A 110 -3.54 6.47 -15.96
N GLN A 111 -4.29 5.45 -15.64
CA GLN A 111 -3.77 4.28 -14.94
C GLN A 111 -2.91 3.46 -15.91
N ASP A 112 -1.73 3.04 -15.46
CA ASP A 112 -0.88 2.11 -16.21
C ASP A 112 -1.60 0.77 -16.38
N GLU A 113 -1.59 0.22 -17.59
CA GLU A 113 -2.25 -1.06 -17.92
C GLU A 113 -1.63 -2.29 -17.24
N HIS A 114 -0.40 -2.16 -16.74
CA HIS A 114 0.32 -3.26 -16.08
C HIS A 114 0.08 -3.34 -14.58
N VAL A 115 -0.48 -2.29 -13.94
CA VAL A 115 -0.83 -2.36 -12.52
C VAL A 115 -2.10 -3.18 -12.32
N ALA A 116 -2.22 -3.82 -11.16
CA ALA A 116 -3.38 -4.63 -10.83
C ALA A 116 -4.68 -3.81 -10.82
N ASN A 117 -5.81 -4.47 -11.08
CA ASN A 117 -7.14 -3.86 -11.03
C ASN A 117 -7.56 -3.62 -9.57
N LEU A 118 -7.12 -2.50 -8.99
CA LEU A 118 -7.44 -2.07 -7.63
C LEU A 118 -8.19 -0.73 -7.65
N ASP A 119 -8.86 -0.38 -6.56
CA ASP A 119 -9.47 0.93 -6.40
C ASP A 119 -8.45 1.91 -5.83
N TYR A 120 -7.83 2.70 -6.70
CA TYR A 120 -6.76 3.64 -6.34
C TYR A 120 -7.23 5.00 -5.82
N VAL A 121 -8.51 5.20 -5.61
CA VAL A 121 -9.10 6.46 -5.11
C VAL A 121 -8.60 7.68 -5.92
N PRO A 122 -8.85 7.75 -7.23
CA PRO A 122 -8.30 8.84 -8.04
C PRO A 122 -8.88 10.20 -7.67
N HIS A 123 -8.02 11.23 -7.70
CA HIS A 123 -8.31 12.67 -7.62
C HIS A 123 -8.94 13.19 -6.33
N LYS A 124 -9.96 12.55 -5.77
CA LYS A 124 -10.74 13.09 -4.64
C LYS A 124 -10.81 12.11 -3.47
N ALA A 125 -10.66 12.65 -2.26
CA ALA A 125 -10.90 11.90 -1.04
C ALA A 125 -12.34 11.36 -0.99
N ARG A 126 -12.53 10.20 -0.37
CA ARG A 126 -13.84 9.57 -0.21
C ARG A 126 -14.15 9.31 1.27
N ASP A 127 -15.40 9.51 1.62
CA ASP A 127 -15.91 9.04 2.90
C ASP A 127 -15.98 7.51 2.86
N LYS A 128 -15.35 6.88 3.83
CA LYS A 128 -15.29 5.43 3.95
C LYS A 128 -14.98 5.06 5.39
N LYS A 129 -15.81 4.22 5.96
CA LYS A 129 -15.48 3.62 7.25
C LYS A 129 -14.27 2.70 7.08
N VAL A 130 -13.22 2.98 7.82
CA VAL A 130 -11.98 2.21 7.86
C VAL A 130 -11.84 1.63 9.26
N ASN A 131 -11.88 0.31 9.38
CA ASN A 131 -11.66 -0.38 10.66
C ASN A 131 -10.18 -0.78 10.81
N ALA A 132 -9.55 -1.17 9.70
CA ALA A 132 -8.12 -1.46 9.68
C ALA A 132 -7.47 -0.92 8.40
N ALA A 133 -6.26 -0.39 8.56
CA ALA A 133 -5.44 0.16 7.49
C ALA A 133 -4.02 -0.40 7.55
N LEU A 134 -3.38 -0.46 6.38
CA LEU A 134 -2.02 -0.97 6.21
C LEU A 134 -1.15 0.09 5.52
N SER A 135 0.09 0.24 5.95
CA SER A 135 1.08 1.13 5.34
C SER A 135 2.32 0.35 4.95
N ASN A 136 2.73 0.45 3.69
CA ASN A 136 3.91 -0.19 3.15
C ASN A 136 5.07 0.80 2.99
N SER A 137 6.27 0.37 3.35
CA SER A 137 7.52 1.09 3.10
C SER A 137 8.57 0.11 2.58
N PHE A 138 8.98 0.30 1.32
CA PHE A 138 9.97 -0.56 0.68
C PHE A 138 11.22 0.25 0.36
N GLY A 139 12.35 -0.20 0.88
CA GLY A 139 13.63 0.48 0.75
C GLY A 139 14.63 -0.29 -0.12
N PHE A 140 15.64 0.43 -0.59
CA PHE A 140 16.77 -0.18 -1.28
C PHE A 140 17.44 -1.24 -0.42
N GLY A 141 18.01 -2.26 -1.06
CA GLY A 141 18.64 -3.37 -0.35
C GLY A 141 17.66 -4.40 0.19
N GLY A 142 16.39 -4.35 -0.21
CA GLY A 142 15.36 -5.32 0.17
C GLY A 142 14.81 -5.12 1.59
N HIS A 143 14.94 -3.93 2.14
CA HIS A 143 14.32 -3.57 3.41
C HIS A 143 12.85 -3.26 3.20
N ASN A 144 11.98 -4.22 3.50
CA ASN A 144 10.53 -4.08 3.41
C ASN A 144 9.93 -4.04 4.81
N ALA A 145 9.08 -3.06 5.05
CA ALA A 145 8.34 -2.90 6.30
C ALA A 145 6.87 -2.64 6.01
N THR A 146 6.01 -3.29 6.76
CA THR A 146 4.56 -3.09 6.70
C THR A 146 4.03 -2.87 8.10
N LEU A 147 3.23 -1.82 8.28
CA LEU A 147 2.55 -1.51 9.52
C LEU A 147 1.04 -1.69 9.36
N VAL A 148 0.40 -2.27 10.37
CA VAL A 148 -1.04 -2.41 10.43
C VAL A 148 -1.59 -1.59 11.59
N PHE A 149 -2.65 -0.85 11.33
CA PHE A 149 -3.39 -0.03 12.30
C PHE A 149 -4.84 -0.48 12.31
N LYS A 150 -5.46 -0.57 13.49
CA LYS A 150 -6.88 -0.90 13.61
C LYS A 150 -7.60 0.01 14.61
N ALA A 151 -8.89 0.20 14.40
CA ALA A 151 -9.76 0.83 15.38
C ALA A 151 -9.79 0.02 16.70
N VAL A 152 -9.88 0.70 17.82
CA VAL A 152 -9.99 0.14 19.17
C VAL A 152 -11.45 0.20 19.62
#